data_c66c3bce1b3b46bf94fd9f0a987a7d8c
#
_entry.id   c66c3bce1b3b46bf94fd9f0a987a7d8c
#
_cell.length_a   1.000
_cell.length_b   1.000
_cell.length_c   1.000
_cell.angle_alpha   90.00
_cell.angle_beta   90.00
_cell.angle_gamma   90.00
#
_symmetry.space_group_name_H-M   'P 1'
#
loop_
_entity.id
_entity.type
_entity.pdbx_description
1 polymer ?
#
loop_
_entity_poly.entity_id
_entity_poly.type
_entity_poly.pdbx_seq_one_letter_code
_entity_poly.pdbx_strand_id
1 'polypeptide(L)'
;MYNNIIVTESYTNMRAMARKVLSGKWMIFSFGMFIFMLLSALIPSFLGRIIHVFDASIYIESQDEYYEYSRFPFLYMVAIQGPFTLGFSMFVLNFIRTAKTAYDLFFCGFERFFKAFTLFLLMNVFAFLWSMLFFIPGVIAYFRYSLAFYILADNPELSAMECLRRSKIMMRGNKGYLFGL
;
A
#
# COMPACT_ATOMS: atom_id res chain seq x y z
N MET A 1 9.30 -13.44 20.15
CA MET A 1 9.93 -14.17 19.02
C MET A 1 8.85 -14.41 17.98
N TYR A 2 8.94 -13.78 16.79
CA TYR A 2 7.96 -14.03 15.73
C TYR A 2 8.30 -15.34 15.06
N ASN A 3 7.47 -16.37 15.29
CA ASN A 3 7.62 -17.63 14.62
C ASN A 3 7.12 -17.51 13.17
N ASN A 4 7.86 -18.08 12.25
CA ASN A 4 7.42 -18.21 10.88
C ASN A 4 6.27 -19.23 10.83
N ILE A 5 5.04 -18.79 10.59
CA ILE A 5 3.88 -19.63 10.44
C ILE A 5 3.69 -19.89 8.94
N ILE A 6 3.90 -21.12 8.51
CA ILE A 6 3.63 -21.52 7.13
C ILE A 6 2.11 -21.81 7.02
N VAL A 7 1.46 -21.12 6.11
CA VAL A 7 0.03 -21.33 5.85
C VAL A 7 -0.14 -22.63 5.07
N THR A 8 -0.88 -23.57 5.64
CA THR A 8 -1.17 -24.90 5.06
C THR A 8 -2.62 -25.05 4.58
N GLU A 9 -3.44 -24.01 4.82
CA GLU A 9 -4.85 -24.02 4.44
C GLU A 9 -5.05 -24.05 2.92
N SER A 10 -6.08 -24.74 2.45
CA SER A 10 -6.42 -24.76 1.03
C SER A 10 -6.84 -23.37 0.52
N TYR A 11 -6.47 -23.02 -0.71
CA TYR A 11 -6.92 -21.79 -1.38
C TYR A 11 -8.44 -21.62 -1.38
N THR A 12 -9.17 -22.72 -1.55
CA THR A 12 -10.65 -22.73 -1.51
C THR A 12 -11.17 -22.31 -0.14
N ASN A 13 -10.56 -22.84 0.95
CA ASN A 13 -10.93 -22.47 2.31
C ASN A 13 -10.63 -21.01 2.61
N MET A 14 -9.48 -20.50 2.20
CA MET A 14 -9.12 -19.08 2.40
C MET A 14 -10.08 -18.15 1.66
N ARG A 15 -10.41 -18.47 0.41
CA ARG A 15 -11.41 -17.69 -0.35
C ARG A 15 -12.80 -17.79 0.28
N ALA A 16 -13.19 -18.95 0.83
CA ALA A 16 -14.45 -19.12 1.54
C ALA A 16 -14.50 -18.29 2.83
N MET A 17 -13.40 -18.24 3.61
CA MET A 17 -13.28 -17.39 4.80
C MET A 17 -13.40 -15.90 4.43
N ALA A 18 -12.71 -15.45 3.40
CA ALA A 18 -12.80 -14.08 2.92
C ALA A 18 -14.23 -13.71 2.49
N ARG A 19 -14.90 -14.57 1.74
CA ARG A 19 -16.31 -14.38 1.35
C ARG A 19 -17.23 -14.32 2.57
N LYS A 20 -17.00 -15.16 3.59
CA LYS A 20 -17.78 -15.15 4.83
C LYS A 20 -17.66 -13.85 5.59
N VAL A 21 -16.45 -13.30 5.71
CA VAL A 21 -16.20 -11.99 6.35
C VAL A 21 -16.90 -10.86 5.59
N LEU A 22 -16.88 -10.91 4.26
CA LEU A 22 -17.49 -9.90 3.39
C LEU A 22 -19.01 -10.09 3.21
N SER A 23 -19.57 -11.25 3.58
CA SER A 23 -20.99 -11.57 3.38
C SER A 23 -21.90 -10.51 4.01
N GLY A 24 -22.83 -9.97 3.21
CA GLY A 24 -23.74 -8.88 3.61
C GLY A 24 -23.10 -7.50 3.73
N LYS A 25 -21.79 -7.37 3.53
CA LYS A 25 -21.03 -6.11 3.72
C LYS A 25 -20.20 -5.69 2.51
N TRP A 26 -20.43 -6.31 1.38
CA TRP A 26 -19.69 -6.05 0.14
C TRP A 26 -19.71 -4.56 -0.28
N MET A 27 -20.89 -3.94 -0.24
CA MET A 27 -21.02 -2.52 -0.61
C MET A 27 -20.16 -1.62 0.28
N ILE A 28 -20.16 -1.88 1.58
CA ILE A 28 -19.43 -1.08 2.57
C ILE A 28 -17.93 -1.20 2.37
N PHE A 29 -17.44 -2.43 2.19
CA PHE A 29 -16.02 -2.67 1.93
C PHE A 29 -15.58 -2.10 0.58
N SER A 30 -16.40 -2.29 -0.47
CA SER A 30 -16.14 -1.73 -1.80
C SER A 30 -16.11 -0.21 -1.79
N PHE A 31 -16.96 0.44 -0.97
CA PHE A 31 -16.93 1.89 -0.81
C PHE A 31 -15.63 2.37 -0.14
N GLY A 32 -15.13 1.64 0.86
CA GLY A 32 -13.80 1.89 1.44
C GLY A 32 -12.67 1.77 0.44
N MET A 33 -12.70 0.73 -0.41
CA MET A 33 -11.74 0.58 -1.52
C MET A 33 -11.84 1.73 -2.52
N PHE A 34 -13.05 2.17 -2.84
CA PHE A 34 -13.29 3.31 -3.73
C PHE A 34 -12.73 4.61 -3.15
N ILE A 35 -12.97 4.89 -1.87
CA ILE A 35 -12.37 6.04 -1.16
C ILE A 35 -10.84 5.99 -1.26
N PHE A 36 -10.24 4.84 -1.00
CA PHE A 36 -8.79 4.69 -1.10
C PHE A 36 -8.29 4.98 -2.52
N MET A 37 -8.94 4.43 -3.54
CA MET A 37 -8.61 4.67 -4.94
C MET A 37 -8.75 6.15 -5.33
N LEU A 38 -9.81 6.79 -4.86
CA LEU A 38 -10.09 8.21 -5.11
C LEU A 38 -8.99 9.09 -4.50
N LEU A 39 -8.65 8.86 -3.23
CA LEU A 39 -7.63 9.62 -2.52
C LEU A 39 -6.22 9.37 -3.05
N SER A 40 -5.91 8.13 -3.45
CA SER A 40 -4.54 7.76 -3.84
C SER A 40 -4.22 8.03 -5.31
N ALA A 41 -5.21 8.00 -6.21
CA ALA A 41 -4.98 8.10 -7.65
C ALA A 41 -5.77 9.22 -8.33
N LEU A 42 -7.09 9.31 -8.10
CA LEU A 42 -7.94 10.23 -8.85
C LEU A 42 -7.71 11.70 -8.45
N ILE A 43 -7.69 11.99 -7.15
CA ILE A 43 -7.48 13.37 -6.66
C ILE A 43 -6.13 13.93 -7.12
N PRO A 44 -4.97 13.26 -6.91
CA PRO A 44 -3.70 13.81 -7.36
C PRO A 44 -3.62 13.99 -8.86
N SER A 45 -4.21 13.09 -9.65
CA SER A 45 -4.24 13.20 -11.11
C SER A 45 -5.09 14.39 -11.59
N PHE A 46 -6.21 14.62 -10.93
CA PHE A 46 -7.09 15.76 -11.23
C PHE A 46 -6.47 17.09 -10.81
N LEU A 47 -5.96 17.17 -9.58
CA LEU A 47 -5.27 18.36 -9.08
C LEU A 47 -4.01 18.67 -9.89
N GLY A 48 -3.27 17.64 -10.32
CA GLY A 48 -2.10 17.83 -11.17
C GLY A 48 -2.43 18.55 -12.47
N ARG A 49 -3.60 18.31 -13.05
CA ARG A 49 -4.06 19.03 -14.26
C ARG A 49 -4.43 20.48 -13.98
N ILE A 50 -4.95 20.79 -12.79
CA ILE A 50 -5.32 22.17 -12.42
C ILE A 50 -4.08 22.97 -12.04
N ILE A 51 -3.17 22.36 -11.28
CA ILE A 51 -2.01 23.03 -10.67
C ILE A 51 -0.84 23.16 -11.65
N HIS A 52 -0.86 22.45 -12.80
CA HIS A 52 0.21 22.52 -13.79
C HIS A 52 0.53 23.97 -14.23
N VAL A 53 -0.46 24.86 -14.17
CA VAL A 53 -0.28 26.30 -14.48
C VAL A 53 0.66 26.99 -13.49
N PHE A 54 0.77 26.48 -12.27
CA PHE A 54 1.58 27.04 -11.17
C PHE A 54 2.84 26.21 -10.87
N ASP A 55 2.97 25.04 -11.49
CA ASP A 55 4.09 24.14 -11.25
C ASP A 55 5.24 24.45 -12.24
N ALA A 56 6.47 24.25 -11.79
CA ALA A 56 7.63 24.27 -12.66
C ALA A 56 7.58 23.05 -13.59
N SER A 57 6.95 23.20 -14.73
CA SER A 57 6.86 22.18 -15.76
C SER A 57 8.25 21.82 -16.30
N ILE A 58 8.52 20.54 -16.47
CA ILE A 58 9.68 20.08 -17.22
C ILE A 58 9.27 20.03 -18.68
N TYR A 59 9.82 20.94 -19.47
CA TYR A 59 9.69 20.87 -20.91
C TYR A 59 10.67 19.81 -21.44
N ILE A 60 10.15 18.74 -21.99
CA ILE A 60 10.94 17.77 -22.75
C ILE A 60 10.67 18.09 -24.21
N GLU A 61 11.64 18.72 -24.86
CA GLU A 61 11.65 18.97 -26.30
C GLU A 61 12.01 17.66 -27.00
N SER A 62 11.02 16.95 -27.53
CA SER A 62 11.26 15.90 -28.53
C SER A 62 10.87 16.45 -29.90
N GLN A 63 11.56 16.03 -30.92
CA GLN A 63 11.67 16.64 -32.27
C GLN A 63 10.39 17.23 -32.91
N ASP A 64 9.19 16.95 -32.43
CA ASP A 64 7.94 17.51 -32.97
C ASP A 64 6.78 17.66 -31.95
N GLU A 65 6.97 17.42 -30.67
CA GLU A 65 5.88 17.44 -29.68
C GLU A 65 6.33 17.90 -28.30
N TYR A 66 5.65 18.93 -27.75
CA TYR A 66 5.92 19.45 -26.39
C TYR A 66 5.07 18.67 -25.38
N TYR A 67 5.73 17.94 -24.48
CA TYR A 67 5.07 17.27 -23.36
C TYR A 67 5.27 18.07 -22.07
N GLU A 68 4.17 18.53 -21.49
CA GLU A 68 4.17 19.22 -20.22
C GLU A 68 3.87 18.23 -19.09
N TYR A 69 4.85 17.96 -18.22
CA TYR A 69 4.68 17.06 -17.07
C TYR A 69 4.64 17.84 -15.76
N SER A 70 3.47 17.86 -15.09
CA SER A 70 3.40 18.36 -13.73
C SER A 70 4.09 17.39 -12.75
N ARG A 71 4.91 17.94 -11.85
CA ARG A 71 5.58 17.19 -10.78
C ARG A 71 4.65 16.88 -9.61
N PHE A 72 3.52 17.57 -9.53
CA PHE A 72 2.60 17.47 -8.41
C PHE A 72 2.12 16.04 -8.13
N PRO A 73 1.64 15.23 -9.10
CA PRO A 73 1.22 13.86 -8.84
C PRO A 73 2.33 12.98 -8.24
N PHE A 74 3.57 13.18 -8.70
CA PHE A 74 4.73 12.46 -8.17
C PHE A 74 5.05 12.86 -6.73
N LEU A 75 5.11 14.15 -6.43
CA LEU A 75 5.36 14.67 -5.07
C LEU A 75 4.25 14.23 -4.10
N TYR A 76 2.99 14.29 -4.55
CA TYR A 76 1.86 13.78 -3.79
C TYR A 76 2.00 12.28 -3.50
N MET A 77 2.30 11.47 -4.52
CA MET A 77 2.47 10.04 -4.38
C MET A 77 3.57 9.71 -3.37
N VAL A 78 4.73 10.36 -3.48
CA VAL A 78 5.85 10.10 -2.57
C VAL A 78 5.54 10.53 -1.13
N ALA A 79 4.92 11.69 -0.94
CA ALA A 79 4.69 12.25 0.39
C ALA A 79 3.48 11.62 1.11
N ILE A 80 2.38 11.44 0.42
CA ILE A 80 1.06 11.19 1.05
C ILE A 80 0.62 9.73 0.95
N GLN A 81 1.13 8.99 -0.05
CA GLN A 81 0.73 7.59 -0.26
C GLN A 81 1.02 6.69 0.94
N GLY A 82 2.14 6.92 1.65
CA GLY A 82 2.50 6.14 2.85
C GLY A 82 1.42 6.21 3.95
N PRO A 83 1.07 7.42 4.45
CA PRO A 83 0.01 7.61 5.43
C PRO A 83 -1.35 7.05 5.00
N PHE A 84 -1.75 7.25 3.74
CA PHE A 84 -3.00 6.66 3.24
C PHE A 84 -2.97 5.14 3.19
N THR A 85 -1.86 4.53 2.80
CA THR A 85 -1.72 3.07 2.81
C THR A 85 -1.78 2.51 4.23
N LEU A 86 -1.22 3.24 5.21
CA LEU A 86 -1.33 2.88 6.62
C LEU A 86 -2.79 2.97 7.10
N GLY A 87 -3.48 4.08 6.81
CA GLY A 87 -4.88 4.27 7.16
C GLY A 87 -5.77 3.20 6.53
N PHE A 88 -5.55 2.86 5.26
CA PHE A 88 -6.25 1.77 4.59
C PHE A 88 -5.98 0.41 5.27
N SER A 89 -4.74 0.14 5.67
CA SER A 89 -4.39 -1.09 6.40
C SER A 89 -5.12 -1.16 7.75
N MET A 90 -5.24 -0.04 8.48
CA MET A 90 -6.02 0.06 9.71
C MET A 90 -7.52 -0.20 9.46
N PHE A 91 -8.08 0.39 8.40
CA PHE A 91 -9.46 0.16 7.99
C PHE A 91 -9.73 -1.33 7.70
N VAL A 92 -8.87 -1.99 6.91
CA VAL A 92 -9.00 -3.41 6.57
C VAL A 92 -8.92 -4.28 7.81
N LEU A 93 -7.94 -4.05 8.69
CA LEU A 93 -7.79 -4.82 9.94
C LEU A 93 -8.99 -4.65 10.86
N ASN A 94 -9.46 -3.40 11.04
CA ASN A 94 -10.66 -3.13 11.82
C ASN A 94 -11.89 -3.84 11.24
N PHE A 95 -12.07 -3.77 9.92
CA PHE A 95 -13.18 -4.43 9.24
C PHE A 95 -13.15 -5.95 9.43
N ILE A 96 -11.98 -6.60 9.28
CA ILE A 96 -11.84 -8.05 9.46
C ILE A 96 -12.12 -8.47 10.90
N ARG A 97 -11.71 -7.67 11.90
CA ARG A 97 -11.81 -8.01 13.33
C ARG A 97 -13.17 -7.71 13.92
N THR A 98 -13.76 -6.58 13.57
CA THR A 98 -14.98 -6.09 14.22
C THR A 98 -16.21 -6.16 13.31
N ALA A 99 -15.98 -6.34 12.00
CA ALA A 99 -16.99 -6.25 10.96
C ALA A 99 -17.76 -4.90 10.98
N LYS A 100 -17.17 -3.86 11.60
CA LYS A 100 -17.68 -2.49 11.63
C LYS A 100 -16.85 -1.61 10.71
N THR A 101 -17.49 -0.61 10.13
CA THR A 101 -16.83 0.40 9.31
C THR A 101 -16.40 1.58 10.15
N ALA A 102 -15.20 2.03 9.95
CA ALA A 102 -14.63 3.23 10.54
C ALA A 102 -13.81 3.92 9.44
N TYR A 103 -14.48 4.78 8.66
CA TYR A 103 -13.83 5.50 7.55
C TYR A 103 -12.87 6.58 8.04
N ASP A 104 -13.00 7.04 9.26
CA ASP A 104 -12.06 7.91 9.97
C ASP A 104 -10.65 7.32 10.04
N LEU A 105 -10.53 5.99 10.06
CA LEU A 105 -9.24 5.30 10.09
C LEU A 105 -8.36 5.60 8.88
N PHE A 106 -8.93 6.02 7.74
CA PHE A 106 -8.13 6.45 6.59
C PHE A 106 -7.21 7.63 6.92
N PHE A 107 -7.67 8.52 7.81
CA PHE A 107 -6.91 9.69 8.21
C PHE A 107 -6.02 9.45 9.45
N CYS A 108 -6.29 8.42 10.24
CA CYS A 108 -5.44 8.04 11.38
C CYS A 108 -4.00 7.67 10.98
N GLY A 109 -3.78 7.27 9.71
CA GLY A 109 -2.44 7.05 9.19
C GLY A 109 -1.54 8.29 9.22
N PHE A 110 -2.14 9.50 9.20
CA PHE A 110 -1.42 10.77 9.27
C PHE A 110 -0.90 11.10 10.66
N GLU A 111 -1.47 10.55 11.73
CA GLU A 111 -0.95 10.68 13.09
C GLU A 111 0.48 10.12 13.20
N ARG A 112 0.81 9.18 12.31
CA ARG A 112 2.12 8.52 12.26
C ARG A 112 2.82 8.78 10.93
N PHE A 113 2.68 10.00 10.41
CA PHE A 113 3.15 10.40 9.09
C PHE A 113 4.58 9.95 8.80
N PHE A 114 5.54 10.32 9.65
CA PHE A 114 6.96 10.02 9.41
C PHE A 114 7.26 8.53 9.38
N LYS A 115 6.61 7.73 10.22
CA LYS A 115 6.79 6.26 10.22
C LYS A 115 6.20 5.63 8.95
N ALA A 116 5.00 6.04 8.57
CA ALA A 116 4.32 5.55 7.37
C ALA A 116 5.06 5.97 6.09
N PHE A 117 5.51 7.23 6.03
CA PHE A 117 6.32 7.76 4.93
C PHE A 117 7.65 7.00 4.79
N THR A 118 8.40 6.85 5.89
CA THR A 118 9.66 6.11 5.90
C THR A 118 9.47 4.66 5.47
N LEU A 119 8.40 4.01 5.95
CA LEU A 119 8.09 2.64 5.56
C LEU A 119 7.79 2.54 4.06
N PHE A 120 6.98 3.44 3.53
CA PHE A 120 6.65 3.51 2.10
C PHE A 120 7.91 3.70 1.26
N LEU A 121 8.76 4.66 1.65
CA LEU A 121 10.01 4.95 0.94
C LEU A 121 10.94 3.73 0.93
N LEU A 122 11.18 3.11 2.09
CA LEU A 122 12.03 1.93 2.20
C LEU A 122 11.52 0.76 1.37
N MET A 123 10.19 0.50 1.39
CA MET A 123 9.59 -0.56 0.58
C MET A 123 9.87 -0.33 -0.91
N ASN A 124 9.64 0.90 -1.40
CA ASN A 124 9.85 1.23 -2.81
C ASN A 124 11.33 1.19 -3.18
N VAL A 125 12.22 1.71 -2.35
CA VAL A 125 13.67 1.66 -2.58
C VAL A 125 14.16 0.20 -2.66
N PHE A 126 13.77 -0.64 -1.71
CA PHE A 126 14.17 -2.04 -1.75
C PHE A 126 13.55 -2.81 -2.94
N ALA A 127 12.28 -2.57 -3.24
CA ALA A 127 11.65 -3.18 -4.41
C ALA A 127 12.34 -2.74 -5.71
N PHE A 128 12.66 -1.46 -5.84
CA PHE A 128 13.37 -0.89 -7.00
C PHE A 128 14.78 -1.47 -7.14
N LEU A 129 15.57 -1.55 -6.07
CA LEU A 129 16.91 -2.14 -6.10
C LEU A 129 16.87 -3.60 -6.56
N TRP A 130 15.90 -4.38 -6.08
CA TRP A 130 15.73 -5.77 -6.54
C TRP A 130 15.26 -5.85 -7.99
N SER A 131 14.42 -4.90 -8.44
CA SER A 131 13.95 -4.84 -9.82
C SER A 131 15.06 -4.46 -10.80
N MET A 132 16.06 -3.68 -10.36
CA MET A 132 17.24 -3.36 -11.18
C MET A 132 18.11 -4.58 -11.46
N LEU A 133 18.15 -5.57 -10.55
CA LEU A 133 18.87 -6.82 -10.82
C LEU A 133 18.13 -7.65 -11.89
N PHE A 134 16.85 -7.92 -11.65
CA PHE A 134 15.93 -8.59 -12.57
C PHE A 134 14.49 -8.30 -12.16
N PHE A 135 13.57 -8.31 -13.12
CA PHE A 135 12.15 -8.07 -12.88
C PHE A 135 11.52 -9.05 -11.85
N ILE A 136 11.85 -10.35 -11.98
CA ILE A 136 11.31 -11.41 -11.08
C ILE A 136 11.70 -11.19 -9.61
N PRO A 137 12.97 -10.92 -9.23
CA PRO A 137 13.32 -10.58 -7.85
C PRO A 137 12.61 -9.34 -7.30
N GLY A 138 12.32 -8.33 -8.14
CA GLY A 138 11.55 -7.17 -7.76
C GLY A 138 10.12 -7.53 -7.32
N VAL A 139 9.42 -8.34 -8.09
CA VAL A 139 8.09 -8.86 -7.73
C VAL A 139 8.14 -9.67 -6.43
N ILE A 140 9.13 -10.54 -6.27
CA ILE A 140 9.33 -11.31 -5.04
C ILE A 140 9.58 -10.40 -3.83
N ALA A 141 10.33 -9.31 -4.02
CA ALA A 141 10.59 -8.33 -2.97
C ALA A 141 9.31 -7.58 -2.57
N TYR A 142 8.47 -7.20 -3.52
CA TYR A 142 7.18 -6.58 -3.25
C TYR A 142 6.30 -7.48 -2.38
N PHE A 143 6.13 -8.76 -2.73
CA PHE A 143 5.40 -9.72 -1.89
C PHE A 143 6.04 -9.91 -0.51
N ARG A 144 7.35 -9.86 -0.41
CA ARG A 144 8.07 -9.97 0.88
C ARG A 144 7.70 -8.87 1.86
N TYR A 145 7.40 -7.68 1.36
CA TYR A 145 7.11 -6.50 2.18
C TYR A 145 5.62 -6.16 2.28
N SER A 146 4.73 -6.93 1.64
CA SER A 146 3.30 -6.66 1.55
C SER A 146 2.58 -6.52 2.89
N LEU A 147 3.06 -7.22 3.94
CA LEU A 147 2.47 -7.16 5.28
C LEU A 147 3.00 -6.02 6.15
N ALA A 148 3.99 -5.25 5.69
CA ALA A 148 4.68 -4.27 6.54
C ALA A 148 3.75 -3.17 7.07
N PHE A 149 2.82 -2.67 6.26
CA PHE A 149 1.84 -1.68 6.70
C PHE A 149 0.83 -2.24 7.70
N TYR A 150 0.42 -3.49 7.55
CA TYR A 150 -0.46 -4.17 8.51
C TYR A 150 0.26 -4.37 9.86
N ILE A 151 1.55 -4.69 9.84
CA ILE A 151 2.37 -4.80 11.06
C ILE A 151 2.52 -3.45 11.75
N LEU A 152 2.73 -2.36 10.99
CA LEU A 152 2.81 -1.00 11.55
C LEU A 152 1.46 -0.55 12.12
N ALA A 153 0.34 -0.93 11.48
CA ALA A 153 -1.00 -0.64 11.97
C ALA A 153 -1.27 -1.30 13.33
N ASP A 154 -0.85 -2.57 13.49
CA ASP A 154 -1.01 -3.32 14.72
C ASP A 154 -0.02 -2.92 15.83
N ASN A 155 1.19 -2.51 15.47
CA ASN A 155 2.28 -2.23 16.40
C ASN A 155 2.91 -0.87 16.06
N PRO A 156 2.25 0.22 16.43
CA PRO A 156 2.67 1.58 16.06
C PRO A 156 3.99 2.04 16.70
N GLU A 157 4.43 1.37 17.74
CA GLU A 157 5.71 1.63 18.41
C GLU A 157 6.92 1.18 17.57
N LEU A 158 6.72 0.24 16.64
CA LEU A 158 7.81 -0.32 15.85
C LEU A 158 8.39 0.71 14.86
N SER A 159 9.67 0.54 14.56
CA SER A 159 10.32 1.28 13.47
C SER A 159 9.95 0.70 12.11
N ALA A 160 10.04 1.52 11.06
CA ALA A 160 9.78 1.10 9.69
C ALA A 160 10.64 -0.10 9.27
N MET A 161 11.93 -0.10 9.65
CA MET A 161 12.85 -1.21 9.34
C MET A 161 12.45 -2.51 10.05
N GLU A 162 11.98 -2.42 11.29
CA GLU A 162 11.51 -3.59 12.04
C GLU A 162 10.22 -4.16 11.43
N CYS A 163 9.31 -3.31 10.95
CA CYS A 163 8.11 -3.74 10.22
C CYS A 163 8.48 -4.52 8.94
N LEU A 164 9.46 -4.02 8.18
CA LEU A 164 9.97 -4.73 6.99
C LEU A 164 10.61 -6.07 7.35
N ARG A 165 11.41 -6.11 8.43
CA ARG A 165 12.06 -7.34 8.90
C ARG A 165 11.03 -8.39 9.32
N ARG A 166 10.00 -8.00 10.05
CA ARG A 166 8.91 -8.89 10.47
C ARG A 166 8.08 -9.37 9.28
N SER A 167 7.72 -8.48 8.35
CA SER A 167 7.04 -8.85 7.11
C SER A 167 7.84 -9.90 6.33
N LYS A 168 9.16 -9.70 6.18
CA LYS A 168 10.07 -10.65 5.53
C LYS A 168 10.04 -12.04 6.18
N ILE A 169 10.00 -12.09 7.53
CA ILE A 169 9.96 -13.37 8.28
C ILE A 169 8.60 -14.05 8.06
N MET A 170 7.49 -13.33 8.21
CA MET A 170 6.14 -13.87 8.04
C MET A 170 5.88 -14.37 6.62
N MET A 171 6.43 -13.68 5.61
CA MET A 171 6.27 -14.05 4.20
C MET A 171 7.25 -15.14 3.74
N ARG A 172 8.15 -15.60 4.61
CA ARG A 172 9.09 -16.68 4.28
C ARG A 172 8.34 -18.01 4.17
N GLY A 173 8.33 -18.62 2.98
CA GLY A 173 7.54 -19.83 2.68
C GLY A 173 6.12 -19.54 2.17
N ASN A 174 5.55 -18.36 2.43
CA ASN A 174 4.15 -18.03 2.11
C ASN A 174 3.97 -17.21 0.82
N LYS A 175 5.06 -16.81 0.14
CA LYS A 175 4.98 -15.94 -1.05
C LYS A 175 4.24 -16.59 -2.21
N GLY A 176 4.52 -17.87 -2.51
CA GLY A 176 3.83 -18.62 -3.55
C GLY A 176 2.35 -18.79 -3.24
N TYR A 177 2.04 -18.89 -1.95
CA TYR A 177 0.67 -18.99 -1.47
C TYR A 177 -0.11 -17.70 -1.74
N LEU A 178 0.48 -16.55 -1.42
CA LEU A 178 -0.13 -15.24 -1.70
C LEU A 178 -0.29 -14.99 -3.20
N PHE A 179 0.67 -15.44 -4.01
CA PHE A 179 0.61 -15.30 -5.47
C PHE A 179 -0.52 -16.13 -6.11
N GLY A 180 -0.88 -17.29 -5.51
CA GLY A 180 -1.92 -18.20 -6.01
C GLY A 180 -3.34 -17.86 -5.55
N LEU A 181 -3.51 -16.93 -4.60
CA LEU A 181 -4.80 -16.48 -4.08
C LEU A 181 -5.52 -15.53 -5.04
#